data_6007ae5eade85e5d2922ff1f073af891
#
_entry.id   6007ae5eade85e5d2922ff1f073af891
#
_cell.length_a   1.000
_cell.length_b   1.000
_cell.length_c   1.000
_cell.angle_alpha   90.00
_cell.angle_beta   90.00
_cell.angle_gamma   90.00
#
_symmetry.space_group_name_H-M   'P 1'
#
loop_
_entity.id
_entity.type
_entity.pdbx_description
1 polymer ?
#
loop_
_entity_poly.entity_id
_entity_poly.type
_entity_poly.pdbx_seq_one_letter_code
_entity_poly.pdbx_strand_id
1 'polypeptide(L)'
;MKKDRTALSVKADVLTVFITGNELGAMKPCGCSGGQLGGLARRAAVFKTVPKSARFILDAGGLVQGDGEQDLIKFNVIMRALGLLGYDLVNLTRSDLETAQNLGLVENIGRDFKIISAPGVADVNVPAAFSKRMTLKGRELRLMVASFDARSDRIDRIADFFGSVSDVQTLKILILTGCEVDKVESFIEKLAFVDCVLCVDGPERPEIIGPPGRADRRPLVVSVGQLGKYVGKLEARPDIAGSACGGLKLSFTAVPVSEDLPEDEALVDLYRSYQQILRGSGLIETQARFALPGESRYMGSQTCKACHEYEYEKWKEQKHAHAYATLEEAGSDYDPECVVCHVVGMRYESGFISPEKTPMFRDVGCESCHGPASQHVLSVGGKPTGEPKMTCEECHTPDNSAHYSGNEAEYFEKIVHWREPNTAGNVKVYISTGGSKD
;
A
#
# COMPACT_ATOMS: atom_id res chain seq x y z
N MET A 1 -43.73 -25.34 17.31
CA MET A 1 -43.14 -24.24 18.10
C MET A 1 -42.18 -23.48 17.21
N LYS A 2 -42.63 -22.34 16.65
CA LYS A 2 -41.79 -21.41 15.88
C LYS A 2 -41.00 -20.56 16.87
N LYS A 3 -39.68 -20.68 16.89
CA LYS A 3 -38.81 -19.74 17.60
C LYS A 3 -38.76 -18.45 16.81
N ASP A 4 -39.38 -17.42 17.32
CA ASP A 4 -39.20 -16.02 16.91
C ASP A 4 -37.72 -15.65 17.06
N ARG A 5 -37.08 -15.49 15.94
CA ARG A 5 -35.79 -14.76 15.87
C ARG A 5 -36.11 -13.27 15.76
N THR A 6 -36.42 -12.65 16.88
CA THR A 6 -36.34 -11.18 16.99
C THR A 6 -34.90 -10.78 16.81
N ALA A 7 -34.57 -10.33 15.59
CA ALA A 7 -33.31 -9.61 15.33
C ALA A 7 -33.33 -8.37 16.21
N LEU A 8 -32.55 -8.39 17.30
CA LEU A 8 -32.23 -7.22 18.10
C LEU A 8 -31.54 -6.22 17.16
N SER A 9 -32.29 -5.25 16.69
CA SER A 9 -31.77 -4.05 16.06
C SER A 9 -30.92 -3.33 17.10
N VAL A 10 -29.63 -3.59 17.10
CA VAL A 10 -28.67 -2.80 17.87
C VAL A 10 -28.68 -1.40 17.27
N LYS A 11 -29.44 -0.49 17.90
CA LYS A 11 -29.46 0.92 17.56
C LYS A 11 -28.11 1.48 18.02
N ALA A 12 -27.18 1.63 17.08
CA ALA A 12 -25.84 2.15 17.38
C ALA A 12 -25.92 3.61 17.83
N ASP A 13 -25.29 3.91 18.97
CA ASP A 13 -25.16 5.28 19.50
C ASP A 13 -23.98 6.04 18.93
N VAL A 14 -23.21 5.35 18.10
CA VAL A 14 -21.90 5.78 17.63
C VAL A 14 -21.89 5.78 16.12
N LEU A 15 -21.52 6.89 15.52
CA LEU A 15 -21.10 6.93 14.11
C LEU A 15 -19.66 6.45 14.04
N THR A 16 -19.41 5.42 13.25
CA THR A 16 -18.06 4.98 12.90
C THR A 16 -17.72 5.44 11.49
N VAL A 17 -16.68 6.25 11.35
CA VAL A 17 -16.08 6.57 10.05
C VAL A 17 -14.86 5.70 9.89
N PHE A 18 -14.89 4.78 8.92
CA PHE A 18 -13.72 4.04 8.49
C PHE A 18 -12.95 4.89 7.48
N ILE A 19 -11.64 4.99 7.67
CA ILE A 19 -10.75 5.86 6.91
C ILE A 19 -9.63 5.02 6.33
N THR A 20 -9.42 5.13 5.02
CA THR A 20 -8.26 4.62 4.30
C THR A 20 -7.66 5.72 3.43
N GLY A 21 -6.55 5.44 2.80
CA GLY A 21 -5.86 6.32 1.87
C GLY A 21 -4.45 5.82 1.63
N ASN A 22 -3.74 6.44 0.68
CA ASN A 22 -2.38 6.05 0.31
C ASN A 22 -2.26 4.55 0.01
N GLU A 23 -3.16 4.06 -0.83
CA GLU A 23 -3.06 2.69 -1.34
C GLU A 23 -1.76 2.47 -2.12
N LEU A 24 -1.29 3.51 -2.83
CA LEU A 24 -0.04 3.54 -3.59
C LEU A 24 0.11 2.34 -4.54
N GLY A 25 -1.02 1.82 -5.03
CA GLY A 25 -1.08 0.65 -5.88
C GLY A 25 -1.10 -0.71 -5.15
N ALA A 26 -1.07 -0.72 -3.81
CA ALA A 26 -1.06 -1.95 -3.03
C ALA A 26 -2.45 -2.58 -2.96
N MET A 27 -2.69 -3.64 -3.72
CA MET A 27 -3.97 -4.35 -3.75
C MET A 27 -3.96 -5.63 -2.90
N LYS A 28 -2.80 -6.27 -2.79
CA LYS A 28 -2.57 -7.48 -2.02
C LYS A 28 -1.17 -7.44 -1.42
N PRO A 29 -0.96 -7.82 -0.16
CA PRO A 29 0.38 -7.94 0.39
C PRO A 29 1.15 -9.04 -0.33
N CYS A 30 2.48 -8.91 -0.40
CA CYS A 30 3.33 -9.97 -0.93
C CYS A 30 3.24 -11.20 -0.02
N GLY A 31 2.82 -12.35 -0.54
CA GLY A 31 2.45 -13.53 0.26
C GLY A 31 3.59 -14.46 0.69
N CYS A 32 4.86 -14.09 0.46
CA CYS A 32 5.96 -15.05 0.56
C CYS A 32 6.38 -15.45 1.98
N SER A 33 6.08 -14.64 3.01
CA SER A 33 6.63 -14.87 4.37
C SER A 33 5.62 -14.92 5.51
N GLY A 34 4.35 -14.67 5.27
CA GLY A 34 3.34 -14.55 6.35
C GLY A 34 3.53 -13.30 7.23
N GLY A 35 2.55 -13.02 8.09
CA GLY A 35 2.60 -11.88 9.02
C GLY A 35 2.38 -10.52 8.37
N GLN A 36 2.07 -10.46 7.08
CA GLN A 36 1.90 -9.23 6.34
C GLN A 36 0.50 -8.65 6.49
N LEU A 37 0.48 -7.32 6.67
CA LEU A 37 -0.74 -6.56 6.76
C LEU A 37 -1.20 -6.05 5.39
N GLY A 38 -2.50 -5.83 5.25
CA GLY A 38 -3.09 -5.22 4.06
C GLY A 38 -3.90 -6.18 3.20
N GLY A 39 -4.25 -5.69 2.02
CA GLY A 39 -5.05 -6.38 1.03
C GLY A 39 -6.52 -5.94 1.00
N LEU A 40 -6.97 -5.57 -0.20
CA LEU A 40 -8.35 -5.08 -0.43
C LEU A 40 -9.39 -6.14 -0.05
N ALA A 41 -9.11 -7.43 -0.33
CA ALA A 41 -10.04 -8.52 -0.05
C ALA A 41 -10.31 -8.71 1.46
N ARG A 42 -9.31 -8.53 2.31
CA ARG A 42 -9.42 -8.64 3.77
C ARG A 42 -10.11 -7.45 4.41
N ARG A 43 -9.98 -6.27 3.80
CA ARG A 43 -10.54 -5.00 4.31
C ARG A 43 -12.06 -5.04 4.50
N ALA A 44 -12.77 -5.79 3.64
CA ALA A 44 -14.21 -5.99 3.76
C ALA A 44 -14.64 -6.53 5.14
N ALA A 45 -13.81 -7.40 5.76
CA ALA A 45 -14.09 -7.95 7.08
C ALA A 45 -14.06 -6.88 8.18
N VAL A 46 -13.13 -5.93 8.11
CA VAL A 46 -13.05 -4.79 9.04
C VAL A 46 -14.32 -3.95 8.93
N PHE A 47 -14.76 -3.61 7.74
CA PHE A 47 -15.97 -2.80 7.56
C PHE A 47 -17.24 -3.50 8.05
N LYS A 48 -17.32 -4.82 7.90
CA LYS A 48 -18.48 -5.63 8.35
C LYS A 48 -18.62 -5.69 9.87
N THR A 49 -17.63 -5.26 10.65
CA THR A 49 -17.70 -5.18 12.13
C THR A 49 -18.72 -4.15 12.62
N VAL A 50 -19.10 -3.18 11.78
CA VAL A 50 -20.08 -2.14 12.10
C VAL A 50 -21.24 -2.19 11.10
N PRO A 51 -22.52 -2.14 11.55
CA PRO A 51 -23.66 -2.13 10.66
C PRO A 51 -23.66 -0.94 9.68
N LYS A 52 -24.18 -1.15 8.46
CA LYS A 52 -24.24 -0.09 7.42
C LYS A 52 -24.92 1.20 7.88
N SER A 53 -25.93 1.09 8.76
CA SER A 53 -26.67 2.25 9.30
C SER A 53 -25.87 3.12 10.28
N ALA A 54 -24.74 2.60 10.79
CA ALA A 54 -23.92 3.26 11.80
C ALA A 54 -22.49 3.51 11.32
N ARG A 55 -22.20 3.26 10.05
CA ARG A 55 -20.87 3.46 9.47
C ARG A 55 -20.89 4.38 8.26
N PHE A 56 -19.77 5.00 8.01
CA PHE A 56 -19.42 5.72 6.81
C PHE A 56 -18.01 5.32 6.39
N ILE A 57 -17.77 5.03 5.12
CA ILE A 57 -16.47 4.56 4.62
C ILE A 57 -15.90 5.62 3.69
N LEU A 58 -14.72 6.13 4.05
CA LEU A 58 -14.03 7.24 3.40
C LEU A 58 -12.64 6.81 2.97
N ASP A 59 -12.29 7.07 1.71
CA ASP A 59 -10.91 7.04 1.24
C ASP A 59 -10.36 8.46 1.07
N ALA A 60 -9.16 8.70 1.58
CA ALA A 60 -8.51 10.01 1.56
C ALA A 60 -7.67 10.27 0.29
N GLY A 61 -7.59 9.30 -0.65
CA GLY A 61 -6.85 9.41 -1.90
C GLY A 61 -5.42 8.87 -1.83
N GLY A 62 -4.66 9.06 -2.91
CA GLY A 62 -3.34 8.46 -3.07
C GLY A 62 -3.45 7.00 -3.53
N LEU A 63 -4.29 6.75 -4.54
CA LEU A 63 -4.65 5.40 -4.98
C LEU A 63 -3.48 4.68 -5.66
N VAL A 64 -2.67 5.40 -6.45
CA VAL A 64 -1.47 4.88 -7.10
C VAL A 64 -0.29 5.83 -6.90
N GLN A 65 0.93 5.33 -7.07
CA GLN A 65 2.14 6.11 -6.84
C GLN A 65 2.68 6.75 -8.13
N GLY A 66 2.56 6.07 -9.25
CA GLY A 66 3.10 6.48 -10.56
C GLY A 66 2.03 6.71 -11.60
N ASP A 67 2.48 6.96 -12.82
CA ASP A 67 1.67 7.18 -14.03
C ASP A 67 1.99 6.19 -15.15
N GLY A 68 2.79 5.15 -14.85
CA GLY A 68 3.13 4.08 -15.77
C GLY A 68 1.91 3.23 -16.15
N GLU A 69 2.04 2.46 -17.21
CA GLU A 69 0.93 1.62 -17.72
C GLU A 69 0.38 0.67 -16.64
N GLN A 70 1.25 0.10 -15.80
CA GLN A 70 0.83 -0.75 -14.68
C GLN A 70 0.03 0.06 -13.63
N ASP A 71 0.46 1.29 -13.31
CA ASP A 71 -0.25 2.16 -12.37
C ASP A 71 -1.64 2.54 -12.90
N LEU A 72 -1.77 2.79 -14.20
CA LEU A 72 -3.06 3.04 -14.85
C LEU A 72 -4.01 1.83 -14.71
N ILE A 73 -3.50 0.62 -14.91
CA ILE A 73 -4.28 -0.61 -14.71
C ILE A 73 -4.68 -0.76 -13.24
N LYS A 74 -3.74 -0.56 -12.32
CA LYS A 74 -4.00 -0.61 -10.87
C LYS A 74 -5.04 0.39 -10.43
N PHE A 75 -4.95 1.64 -10.92
CA PHE A 75 -5.93 2.68 -10.61
C PHE A 75 -7.35 2.23 -10.95
N ASN A 76 -7.56 1.70 -12.16
CA ASN A 76 -8.87 1.21 -12.59
C ASN A 76 -9.37 0.07 -11.70
N VAL A 77 -8.50 -0.88 -11.35
CA VAL A 77 -8.83 -2.03 -10.49
C VAL A 77 -9.16 -1.57 -9.07
N ILE A 78 -8.36 -0.65 -8.51
CA ILE A 78 -8.60 -0.10 -7.16
C ILE A 78 -9.95 0.64 -7.13
N MET A 79 -10.24 1.49 -8.11
CA MET A 79 -11.54 2.19 -8.19
C MET A 79 -12.72 1.21 -8.19
N ARG A 80 -12.63 0.10 -8.92
CA ARG A 80 -13.63 -0.96 -8.91
C ARG A 80 -13.71 -1.66 -7.55
N ALA A 81 -12.55 -1.91 -6.91
CA ALA A 81 -12.49 -2.50 -5.57
C ALA A 81 -13.16 -1.62 -4.52
N LEU A 82 -12.95 -0.29 -4.57
CA LEU A 82 -13.62 0.65 -3.66
C LEU A 82 -15.14 0.60 -3.81
N GLY A 83 -15.65 0.45 -5.05
CA GLY A 83 -17.07 0.23 -5.32
C GLY A 83 -17.59 -1.06 -4.69
N LEU A 84 -16.90 -2.20 -4.90
CA LEU A 84 -17.26 -3.50 -4.31
C LEU A 84 -17.21 -3.49 -2.77
N LEU A 85 -16.25 -2.79 -2.19
CA LEU A 85 -16.12 -2.59 -0.74
C LEU A 85 -17.21 -1.71 -0.16
N GLY A 86 -17.93 -0.97 -1.00
CA GLY A 86 -19.04 -0.11 -0.63
C GLY A 86 -18.58 1.17 0.06
N TYR A 87 -17.54 1.81 -0.45
CA TYR A 87 -17.15 3.13 0.00
C TYR A 87 -18.30 4.14 -0.23
N ASP A 88 -18.45 5.06 0.71
CA ASP A 88 -19.43 6.15 0.60
C ASP A 88 -18.82 7.37 -0.10
N LEU A 89 -17.54 7.64 0.16
CA LEU A 89 -16.82 8.81 -0.34
C LEU A 89 -15.35 8.48 -0.62
N VAL A 90 -14.86 8.95 -1.75
CA VAL A 90 -13.45 8.86 -2.15
C VAL A 90 -12.93 10.27 -2.44
N ASN A 91 -11.87 10.67 -1.78
CA ASN A 91 -11.12 11.85 -2.15
C ASN A 91 -10.14 11.50 -3.27
N LEU A 92 -10.04 12.34 -4.28
CA LEU A 92 -9.02 12.21 -5.32
C LEU A 92 -7.97 13.30 -5.12
N THR A 93 -6.73 12.87 -4.96
CA THR A 93 -5.58 13.78 -4.94
C THR A 93 -5.34 14.37 -6.34
N ARG A 94 -4.38 15.29 -6.47
CA ARG A 94 -3.97 15.80 -7.79
C ARG A 94 -3.55 14.67 -8.72
N SER A 95 -2.69 13.79 -8.24
CA SER A 95 -2.19 12.65 -9.03
C SER A 95 -3.31 11.69 -9.42
N ASP A 96 -4.24 11.40 -8.51
CA ASP A 96 -5.39 10.55 -8.81
C ASP A 96 -6.28 11.14 -9.91
N LEU A 97 -6.50 12.47 -9.90
CA LEU A 97 -7.28 13.15 -10.92
C LEU A 97 -6.57 13.14 -12.29
N GLU A 98 -5.27 13.42 -12.32
CA GLU A 98 -4.46 13.34 -13.53
C GLU A 98 -4.49 11.94 -14.13
N THR A 99 -4.37 10.90 -13.30
CA THR A 99 -4.51 9.50 -13.72
C THR A 99 -5.91 9.20 -14.26
N ALA A 100 -6.95 9.67 -13.59
CA ALA A 100 -8.32 9.50 -14.04
C ALA A 100 -8.60 10.21 -15.40
N GLN A 101 -8.00 11.38 -15.61
CA GLN A 101 -8.08 12.09 -16.89
C GLN A 101 -7.38 11.33 -18.01
N ASN A 102 -6.17 10.82 -17.77
CA ASN A 102 -5.41 10.02 -18.74
C ASN A 102 -6.17 8.76 -19.17
N LEU A 103 -6.96 8.18 -18.27
CA LEU A 103 -7.81 7.02 -18.56
C LEU A 103 -9.18 7.38 -19.17
N GLY A 104 -9.52 8.66 -19.30
CA GLY A 104 -10.85 9.09 -19.75
C GLY A 104 -11.99 8.67 -18.81
N LEU A 105 -11.69 8.45 -17.53
CA LEU A 105 -12.65 7.95 -16.54
C LEU A 105 -13.45 9.05 -15.85
N VAL A 106 -13.04 10.30 -15.95
CA VAL A 106 -13.57 11.42 -15.15
C VAL A 106 -15.09 11.53 -15.21
N GLU A 107 -15.71 11.31 -16.35
CA GLU A 107 -17.17 11.37 -16.51
C GLU A 107 -17.91 10.17 -15.87
N ASN A 108 -17.21 9.06 -15.66
CA ASN A 108 -17.76 7.82 -15.16
C ASN A 108 -17.37 7.48 -13.73
N ILE A 109 -16.43 8.23 -13.15
CA ILE A 109 -16.03 8.08 -11.76
C ILE A 109 -17.20 8.48 -10.85
N GLY A 110 -17.41 7.70 -9.78
CA GLY A 110 -18.41 8.02 -8.75
C GLY A 110 -19.82 7.50 -9.02
N ARG A 111 -19.97 6.47 -9.85
CA ARG A 111 -21.26 5.77 -9.99
C ARG A 111 -21.61 4.98 -8.73
N ASP A 112 -20.61 4.33 -8.13
CA ASP A 112 -20.79 3.46 -6.96
C ASP A 112 -20.58 4.20 -5.62
N PHE A 113 -19.86 5.32 -5.64
CA PHE A 113 -19.57 6.17 -4.48
C PHE A 113 -19.50 7.64 -4.90
N LYS A 114 -19.47 8.55 -3.93
CA LYS A 114 -19.27 9.97 -4.18
C LYS A 114 -17.78 10.29 -4.24
N ILE A 115 -17.42 11.30 -5.03
CA ILE A 115 -16.04 11.79 -5.10
C ILE A 115 -15.97 13.27 -4.70
N ILE A 116 -14.84 13.62 -4.08
CA ILE A 116 -14.42 15.01 -3.82
C ILE A 116 -12.95 15.17 -4.19
N SER A 117 -12.52 16.40 -4.36
CA SER A 117 -11.11 16.76 -4.53
C SER A 117 -10.88 18.20 -4.05
N ALA A 118 -9.64 18.52 -3.68
CA ALA A 118 -9.28 19.89 -3.32
C ALA A 118 -9.54 20.89 -4.46
N PRO A 119 -9.93 22.13 -4.16
CA PRO A 119 -10.22 23.14 -5.19
C PRO A 119 -8.99 23.46 -6.06
N GLY A 120 -9.20 23.60 -7.37
CA GLY A 120 -8.16 24.05 -8.31
C GLY A 120 -7.05 23.01 -8.54
N VAL A 121 -7.29 21.74 -8.21
CA VAL A 121 -6.34 20.64 -8.40
C VAL A 121 -6.24 20.22 -9.86
N ALA A 122 -7.34 20.31 -10.62
CA ALA A 122 -7.37 20.04 -12.07
C ALA A 122 -8.51 20.85 -12.70
N ASP A 123 -8.53 20.95 -14.05
CA ASP A 123 -9.61 21.58 -14.82
C ASP A 123 -10.88 20.71 -14.89
N VAL A 124 -11.17 20.00 -13.80
CA VAL A 124 -12.30 19.08 -13.68
C VAL A 124 -13.26 19.59 -12.62
N ASN A 125 -14.55 19.57 -12.95
CA ASN A 125 -15.58 20.01 -12.00
C ASN A 125 -15.92 18.92 -10.98
N VAL A 126 -14.98 18.63 -10.06
CA VAL A 126 -15.19 17.74 -8.92
C VAL A 126 -15.49 18.60 -7.69
N PRO A 127 -16.56 18.31 -6.91
CA PRO A 127 -16.86 19.06 -5.70
C PRO A 127 -15.74 18.94 -4.66
N ALA A 128 -15.47 20.04 -3.96
CA ALA A 128 -14.46 20.05 -2.89
C ALA A 128 -15.02 19.62 -1.53
N ALA A 129 -16.33 19.43 -1.41
CA ALA A 129 -16.97 19.06 -0.17
C ALA A 129 -18.18 18.14 -0.41
N PHE A 130 -18.46 17.33 0.60
CA PHE A 130 -19.58 16.41 0.66
C PHE A 130 -20.33 16.55 1.98
N SER A 131 -21.64 16.36 1.96
CA SER A 131 -22.46 16.35 3.16
C SER A 131 -23.52 15.26 3.10
N LYS A 132 -23.70 14.55 4.22
CA LYS A 132 -24.71 13.49 4.40
C LYS A 132 -25.38 13.61 5.75
N ARG A 133 -26.70 13.50 5.77
CA ARG A 133 -27.45 13.36 7.01
C ARG A 133 -27.62 11.88 7.37
N MET A 134 -27.42 11.56 8.62
CA MET A 134 -27.53 10.21 9.17
C MET A 134 -28.38 10.24 10.44
N THR A 135 -29.09 9.18 10.72
CA THR A 135 -29.91 9.07 11.93
C THR A 135 -29.34 7.99 12.84
N LEU A 136 -28.87 8.39 14.03
CA LEU A 136 -28.37 7.51 15.07
C LEU A 136 -29.30 7.53 16.27
N LYS A 137 -29.93 6.40 16.62
CA LYS A 137 -30.93 6.30 17.70
C LYS A 137 -32.02 7.41 17.68
N GLY A 138 -32.47 7.78 16.49
CA GLY A 138 -33.50 8.80 16.35
C GLY A 138 -33.00 10.23 16.45
N ARG A 139 -31.69 10.46 16.63
CA ARG A 139 -31.05 11.78 16.54
C ARG A 139 -30.45 11.99 15.15
N GLU A 140 -30.68 13.14 14.57
CA GLU A 140 -30.08 13.52 13.31
C GLU A 140 -28.64 13.99 13.55
N LEU A 141 -27.70 13.43 12.78
CA LEU A 141 -26.30 13.84 12.73
C LEU A 141 -25.97 14.18 11.28
N ARG A 142 -25.32 15.31 11.06
CA ARG A 142 -24.79 15.71 9.76
C ARG A 142 -23.30 15.39 9.71
N LEU A 143 -22.85 14.64 8.72
CA LEU A 143 -21.46 14.46 8.38
C LEU A 143 -21.11 15.43 7.25
N MET A 144 -20.07 16.23 7.42
CA MET A 144 -19.48 17.08 6.39
C MET A 144 -18.02 16.72 6.22
N VAL A 145 -17.60 16.49 4.97
CA VAL A 145 -16.21 16.20 4.61
C VAL A 145 -15.78 17.19 3.54
N ALA A 146 -14.65 17.84 3.72
CA ALA A 146 -14.05 18.72 2.72
C ALA A 146 -12.61 18.32 2.43
N SER A 147 -12.15 18.54 1.21
CA SER A 147 -10.78 18.29 0.76
C SER A 147 -10.05 19.61 0.53
N PHE A 148 -8.79 19.66 0.93
CA PHE A 148 -7.94 20.83 0.78
C PHE A 148 -6.49 20.41 0.50
N ASP A 149 -5.83 21.11 -0.45
CA ASP A 149 -4.38 20.95 -0.71
C ASP A 149 -3.62 22.07 0.03
N ALA A 150 -2.78 21.70 0.99
CA ALA A 150 -2.03 22.66 1.81
C ALA A 150 -1.01 23.49 1.03
N ARG A 151 -0.68 23.09 -0.20
CA ARG A 151 0.18 23.86 -1.12
C ARG A 151 -0.56 25.06 -1.72
N SER A 152 -1.88 25.08 -1.64
CA SER A 152 -2.68 26.23 -2.03
C SER A 152 -2.71 27.24 -0.89
N ASP A 153 -2.37 28.53 -1.14
CA ASP A 153 -2.29 29.61 -0.13
C ASP A 153 -3.64 30.09 0.40
N ARG A 154 -4.70 29.30 0.30
CA ARG A 154 -6.08 29.73 0.54
C ARG A 154 -6.77 28.98 1.67
N ILE A 155 -6.07 28.76 2.77
CA ILE A 155 -6.58 28.06 3.97
C ILE A 155 -7.81 28.76 4.57
N ASP A 156 -7.93 30.06 4.40
CA ASP A 156 -9.08 30.89 4.81
C ASP A 156 -10.38 30.46 4.13
N ARG A 157 -10.32 29.86 2.94
CA ARG A 157 -11.51 29.36 2.23
C ARG A 157 -12.06 28.05 2.80
N ILE A 158 -11.32 27.34 3.64
CA ILE A 158 -11.81 26.09 4.24
C ILE A 158 -13.08 26.35 5.06
N ALA A 159 -13.13 27.49 5.75
CA ALA A 159 -14.30 27.87 6.53
C ALA A 159 -15.57 27.98 5.70
N ASP A 160 -15.47 28.42 4.44
CA ASP A 160 -16.62 28.58 3.54
C ASP A 160 -17.31 27.25 3.22
N PHE A 161 -16.54 26.14 3.14
CA PHE A 161 -17.09 24.81 2.90
C PHE A 161 -17.93 24.27 4.04
N PHE A 162 -17.57 24.62 5.27
CA PHE A 162 -18.27 24.11 6.44
C PHE A 162 -19.46 24.98 6.86
N GLY A 163 -19.55 26.21 6.35
CA GLY A 163 -20.67 27.12 6.54
C GLY A 163 -21.10 27.31 8.00
N SER A 164 -22.04 28.22 8.24
CA SER A 164 -22.73 28.35 9.52
C SER A 164 -23.87 27.34 9.60
N VAL A 165 -23.60 26.13 10.12
CA VAL A 165 -24.63 25.11 10.33
C VAL A 165 -25.08 25.19 11.80
N SER A 166 -26.28 25.70 12.08
CA SER A 166 -26.74 25.95 13.44
C SER A 166 -27.75 24.93 13.98
N ASP A 167 -28.35 24.10 13.12
CA ASP A 167 -29.60 23.42 13.51
C ASP A 167 -29.44 21.93 13.82
N VAL A 168 -28.33 21.29 13.44
CA VAL A 168 -28.12 19.85 13.60
C VAL A 168 -26.70 19.59 14.08
N GLN A 169 -26.54 18.65 15.00
CA GLN A 169 -25.22 18.18 15.43
C GLN A 169 -24.41 17.74 14.20
N THR A 170 -23.22 18.32 13.99
CA THR A 170 -22.43 18.13 12.78
C THR A 170 -21.05 17.59 13.13
N LEU A 171 -20.59 16.54 12.43
CA LEU A 171 -19.21 16.07 12.41
C LEU A 171 -18.53 16.67 11.18
N LYS A 172 -17.51 17.48 11.39
CA LYS A 172 -16.75 18.18 10.36
C LYS A 172 -15.38 17.55 10.20
N ILE A 173 -15.11 16.92 9.05
CA ILE A 173 -13.84 16.26 8.71
C ILE A 173 -13.19 17.02 7.57
N LEU A 174 -11.92 17.38 7.74
CA LEU A 174 -11.07 17.95 6.69
C LEU A 174 -10.03 16.92 6.24
N ILE A 175 -9.98 16.63 4.94
CA ILE A 175 -8.88 15.89 4.32
C ILE A 175 -7.85 16.90 3.86
N LEU A 176 -6.63 16.78 4.39
CA LEU A 176 -5.51 17.67 4.09
C LEU A 176 -4.45 16.88 3.29
N THR A 177 -4.25 17.28 2.03
CA THR A 177 -3.23 16.74 1.14
C THR A 177 -2.06 17.71 0.98
N GLY A 178 -0.88 17.23 0.59
CA GLY A 178 0.29 18.05 0.32
C GLY A 178 0.86 18.78 1.55
N CYS A 179 0.61 18.26 2.75
CA CYS A 179 1.11 18.81 4.01
C CYS A 179 1.87 17.73 4.77
N GLU A 180 3.15 17.95 4.98
CA GLU A 180 3.93 17.11 5.88
C GLU A 180 3.36 17.19 7.29
N VAL A 181 3.35 16.06 7.99
CA VAL A 181 2.78 15.93 9.35
C VAL A 181 3.31 17.00 10.30
N ASP A 182 4.61 17.28 10.25
CA ASP A 182 5.27 18.25 11.12
C ASP A 182 4.82 19.70 10.88
N LYS A 183 4.28 20.00 9.70
CA LYS A 183 3.78 21.33 9.32
C LYS A 183 2.32 21.54 9.71
N VAL A 184 1.58 20.46 10.03
CA VAL A 184 0.15 20.57 10.36
C VAL A 184 -0.09 21.45 11.56
N GLU A 185 0.80 21.45 12.56
CA GLU A 185 0.67 22.30 13.76
C GLU A 185 0.54 23.79 13.42
N SER A 186 1.20 24.25 12.35
CA SER A 186 1.09 25.64 11.92
C SER A 186 -0.29 26.04 11.40
N PHE A 187 -1.11 25.07 11.03
CA PHE A 187 -2.48 25.27 10.53
C PHE A 187 -3.57 25.00 11.57
N ILE A 188 -3.28 24.21 12.61
CA ILE A 188 -4.29 23.71 13.57
C ILE A 188 -5.09 24.85 14.21
N GLU A 189 -4.45 25.96 14.59
CA GLU A 189 -5.12 27.09 15.21
C GLU A 189 -6.16 27.72 14.30
N LYS A 190 -5.93 27.74 13.00
CA LYS A 190 -6.86 28.25 12.00
C LYS A 190 -8.00 27.30 11.70
N LEU A 191 -7.93 26.05 12.17
CA LEU A 191 -8.90 24.99 11.92
C LEU A 191 -9.78 24.66 13.14
N ALA A 192 -9.88 25.56 14.12
CA ALA A 192 -10.68 25.37 15.33
C ALA A 192 -12.19 25.09 15.08
N PHE A 193 -12.68 25.35 13.88
CA PHE A 193 -14.06 25.07 13.45
C PHE A 193 -14.23 23.66 12.85
N VAL A 194 -13.15 22.86 12.71
CA VAL A 194 -13.14 21.49 12.23
C VAL A 194 -13.05 20.54 13.43
N ASP A 195 -13.69 19.38 13.37
CA ASP A 195 -13.64 18.36 14.43
C ASP A 195 -12.50 17.38 14.26
N CYS A 196 -12.20 16.98 13.01
CA CYS A 196 -11.13 16.05 12.66
C CYS A 196 -10.41 16.48 11.40
N VAL A 197 -9.08 16.41 11.41
CA VAL A 197 -8.21 16.61 10.24
C VAL A 197 -7.55 15.30 9.90
N LEU A 198 -7.70 14.86 8.66
CA LEU A 198 -7.04 13.68 8.10
C LEU A 198 -5.83 14.13 7.29
N CYS A 199 -4.63 13.85 7.77
CA CYS A 199 -3.39 14.10 7.03
C CYS A 199 -3.09 12.91 6.12
N VAL A 200 -3.09 13.16 4.82
CA VAL A 200 -2.79 12.12 3.83
C VAL A 200 -1.31 11.77 3.88
N ASP A 201 -0.45 12.79 3.92
CA ASP A 201 1.00 12.60 4.04
C ASP A 201 1.35 12.26 5.50
N GLY A 202 1.72 11.02 5.78
CA GLY A 202 1.98 10.55 7.13
C GLY A 202 2.64 9.17 7.19
N PRO A 203 2.86 8.64 8.40
CA PRO A 203 3.49 7.34 8.60
C PRO A 203 2.63 6.19 8.07
N GLU A 204 3.26 5.04 7.89
CA GLU A 204 2.60 3.82 7.39
C GLU A 204 1.42 3.38 8.26
N ARG A 205 1.57 3.47 9.59
CA ARG A 205 0.49 3.18 10.53
C ARG A 205 -0.29 4.45 10.83
N PRO A 206 -1.64 4.43 10.71
CA PRO A 206 -2.45 5.56 11.14
C PRO A 206 -2.26 5.86 12.63
N GLU A 207 -2.05 7.13 12.96
CA GLU A 207 -1.86 7.57 14.34
C GLU A 207 -2.48 8.96 14.59
N ILE A 208 -2.64 9.28 15.87
CA ILE A 208 -3.04 10.62 16.30
C ILE A 208 -1.78 11.49 16.31
N ILE A 209 -1.85 12.63 15.60
CA ILE A 209 -0.77 13.58 15.48
C ILE A 209 -0.94 14.68 16.54
N GLY A 210 0.13 14.97 17.26
CA GLY A 210 0.14 15.99 18.32
C GLY A 210 -0.34 15.51 19.69
N PRO A 211 -0.42 16.40 20.69
CA PRO A 211 -0.75 16.02 22.06
C PRO A 211 -2.14 15.41 22.17
N PRO A 212 -2.32 14.31 22.89
CA PRO A 212 -3.63 13.73 23.12
C PRO A 212 -4.48 14.68 24.00
N GLY A 213 -5.66 15.01 23.49
CA GLY A 213 -6.69 15.67 24.28
C GLY A 213 -7.11 17.06 23.79
N ARG A 214 -8.39 17.20 23.64
CA ARG A 214 -9.11 18.45 23.32
C ARG A 214 -9.13 19.40 24.52
N ALA A 215 -7.99 19.93 24.95
CA ALA A 215 -8.06 20.93 26.02
C ALA A 215 -8.64 22.27 25.54
N ASP A 216 -8.46 22.64 24.24
CA ASP A 216 -8.71 24.00 23.75
C ASP A 216 -9.44 24.11 22.40
N ARG A 217 -10.46 23.32 22.12
CA ARG A 217 -11.19 23.32 20.85
C ARG A 217 -10.34 22.98 19.60
N ARG A 218 -9.18 22.36 19.76
CA ARG A 218 -8.36 21.91 18.65
C ARG A 218 -8.98 20.69 17.97
N PRO A 219 -8.92 20.58 16.64
CA PRO A 219 -9.36 19.37 15.95
C PRO A 219 -8.55 18.14 16.38
N LEU A 220 -9.16 16.96 16.30
CA LEU A 220 -8.42 15.70 16.32
C LEU A 220 -7.66 15.58 15.01
N VAL A 221 -6.34 15.48 15.04
CA VAL A 221 -5.51 15.30 13.86
C VAL A 221 -5.03 13.86 13.80
N VAL A 222 -5.24 13.20 12.66
CA VAL A 222 -4.85 11.81 12.44
C VAL A 222 -4.20 11.63 11.08
N SER A 223 -3.22 10.74 10.96
CA SER A 223 -2.71 10.26 9.69
C SER A 223 -3.59 9.11 9.16
N VAL A 224 -3.60 8.91 7.84
CA VAL A 224 -4.43 7.86 7.21
C VAL A 224 -3.71 6.53 7.04
N GLY A 225 -2.37 6.51 7.20
CA GLY A 225 -1.53 5.33 6.95
C GLY A 225 -1.18 5.15 5.48
N GLN A 226 -0.57 4.00 5.14
CA GLN A 226 -0.12 3.69 3.77
C GLN A 226 -0.35 2.21 3.43
N LEU A 227 -0.34 1.90 2.12
CA LEU A 227 -0.37 0.54 1.55
C LEU A 227 -1.56 -0.31 2.00
N GLY A 228 -2.63 0.33 2.49
CA GLY A 228 -3.82 -0.39 2.96
C GLY A 228 -3.58 -1.36 4.11
N LYS A 229 -2.46 -1.26 4.84
CA LYS A 229 -2.10 -2.14 5.96
C LYS A 229 -3.02 -2.00 7.16
N TYR A 230 -3.61 -0.82 7.31
CA TYR A 230 -4.53 -0.50 8.40
C TYR A 230 -5.77 0.20 7.87
N VAL A 231 -6.83 0.12 8.65
CA VAL A 231 -8.03 0.95 8.52
C VAL A 231 -8.10 1.86 9.74
N GLY A 232 -8.12 3.17 9.52
CA GLY A 232 -8.43 4.14 10.57
C GLY A 232 -9.91 4.01 10.97
N LYS A 233 -10.18 3.91 12.26
CA LYS A 233 -11.53 3.84 12.82
C LYS A 233 -11.76 5.07 13.70
N LEU A 234 -12.49 6.05 13.18
CA LEU A 234 -12.93 7.24 13.91
C LEU A 234 -14.35 7.01 14.42
N GLU A 235 -14.51 7.02 15.73
CA GLU A 235 -15.83 6.92 16.37
C GLU A 235 -16.27 8.30 16.89
N ALA A 236 -17.48 8.70 16.52
CA ALA A 236 -18.11 9.93 16.99
C ALA A 236 -19.33 9.60 17.84
N ARG A 237 -19.34 10.05 19.10
CA ARG A 237 -20.43 9.86 20.06
C ARG A 237 -20.98 11.21 20.49
N PRO A 238 -22.31 11.36 20.64
CA PRO A 238 -22.85 12.55 21.27
C PRO A 238 -22.29 12.74 22.68
N ASP A 239 -21.78 13.93 22.99
CA ASP A 239 -21.35 14.27 24.34
C ASP A 239 -22.58 14.69 25.16
N ILE A 240 -22.99 13.83 26.09
CA ILE A 240 -24.21 14.04 26.92
C ILE A 240 -23.90 14.93 28.11
N ALA A 241 -22.62 15.12 28.44
CA ALA A 241 -22.23 15.67 29.76
C ALA A 241 -21.82 17.14 29.78
N GLY A 242 -21.65 17.83 28.64
CA GLY A 242 -20.79 18.99 28.73
C GLY A 242 -21.18 20.29 28.04
N SER A 243 -22.23 20.39 27.20
CA SER A 243 -22.46 21.64 26.50
C SER A 243 -23.90 21.80 26.03
N ALA A 244 -24.44 23.00 26.22
CA ALA A 244 -25.78 23.42 25.74
C ALA A 244 -25.93 23.35 24.20
N CYS A 245 -24.82 23.09 23.47
CA CYS A 245 -24.76 22.97 22.01
C CYS A 245 -24.35 21.54 21.53
N GLY A 246 -24.36 20.50 22.41
CA GLY A 246 -24.23 19.11 22.00
C GLY A 246 -22.96 18.80 21.22
N GLY A 247 -21.78 18.82 21.87
CA GLY A 247 -20.51 18.42 21.27
C GLY A 247 -20.46 16.94 20.89
N LEU A 248 -19.48 16.56 20.04
CA LEU A 248 -19.14 15.18 19.74
C LEU A 248 -17.85 14.79 20.49
N LYS A 249 -17.87 13.62 21.12
CA LYS A 249 -16.65 12.99 21.62
C LYS A 249 -16.10 12.08 20.55
N LEU A 250 -14.87 12.36 20.12
CA LEU A 250 -14.17 11.57 19.09
C LEU A 250 -13.16 10.62 19.74
N SER A 251 -13.01 9.43 19.17
CA SER A 251 -11.92 8.51 19.44
C SER A 251 -11.43 7.91 18.13
N PHE A 252 -10.13 7.63 18.06
CA PHE A 252 -9.49 7.07 16.87
C PHE A 252 -8.65 5.84 17.23
N THR A 253 -8.72 4.82 16.39
CA THR A 253 -7.90 3.61 16.47
C THR A 253 -7.48 3.14 15.10
N ALA A 254 -6.25 2.65 14.97
CA ALA A 254 -5.76 1.97 13.78
C ALA A 254 -6.09 0.47 13.89
N VAL A 255 -6.90 -0.05 12.98
CA VAL A 255 -7.28 -1.47 12.91
C VAL A 255 -6.38 -2.16 11.88
N PRO A 256 -5.55 -3.14 12.26
CA PRO A 256 -4.71 -3.85 11.32
C PRO A 256 -5.55 -4.72 10.38
N VAL A 257 -5.19 -4.75 9.10
CA VAL A 257 -5.77 -5.66 8.11
C VAL A 257 -4.88 -6.90 8.08
N SER A 258 -5.05 -7.78 9.08
CA SER A 258 -4.21 -8.96 9.30
C SER A 258 -4.57 -10.14 8.39
N GLU A 259 -3.67 -11.11 8.30
CA GLU A 259 -3.86 -12.33 7.50
C GLU A 259 -4.95 -13.26 8.05
N ASP A 260 -5.33 -13.13 9.32
CA ASP A 260 -6.42 -13.90 9.93
C ASP A 260 -7.81 -13.45 9.48
N LEU A 261 -7.92 -12.29 8.82
CA LEU A 261 -9.19 -11.79 8.35
C LEU A 261 -9.66 -12.55 7.11
N PRO A 262 -10.96 -12.92 7.03
CA PRO A 262 -11.48 -13.57 5.84
C PRO A 262 -11.41 -12.64 4.62
N GLU A 263 -11.10 -13.24 3.48
CA GLU A 263 -11.08 -12.55 2.19
C GLU A 263 -12.47 -12.53 1.54
N ASP A 264 -12.79 -11.44 0.88
CA ASP A 264 -14.02 -11.30 0.09
C ASP A 264 -13.78 -11.85 -1.32
N GLU A 265 -14.58 -12.85 -1.73
CA GLU A 265 -14.38 -13.59 -2.98
C GLU A 265 -14.42 -12.67 -4.22
N ALA A 266 -15.32 -11.68 -4.24
CA ALA A 266 -15.42 -10.76 -5.38
C ALA A 266 -14.15 -9.93 -5.57
N LEU A 267 -13.47 -9.58 -4.47
CA LEU A 267 -12.19 -8.85 -4.51
C LEU A 267 -11.01 -9.76 -4.85
N VAL A 268 -11.05 -11.02 -4.43
CA VAL A 268 -10.08 -12.04 -4.87
C VAL A 268 -10.18 -12.24 -6.38
N ASP A 269 -11.39 -12.36 -6.92
CA ASP A 269 -11.61 -12.52 -8.37
C ASP A 269 -11.23 -11.26 -9.16
N LEU A 270 -11.44 -10.08 -8.58
CA LEU A 270 -10.98 -8.83 -9.18
C LEU A 270 -9.45 -8.79 -9.27
N TYR A 271 -8.74 -9.22 -8.21
CA TYR A 271 -7.28 -9.32 -8.24
C TYR A 271 -6.77 -10.35 -9.25
N ARG A 272 -7.44 -11.51 -9.37
CA ARG A 272 -7.12 -12.49 -10.43
C ARG A 272 -7.31 -11.89 -11.83
N SER A 273 -8.36 -11.10 -12.02
CA SER A 273 -8.58 -10.40 -13.29
C SER A 273 -7.47 -9.39 -13.61
N TYR A 274 -6.96 -8.69 -12.60
CA TYR A 274 -5.80 -7.81 -12.74
C TYR A 274 -4.56 -8.61 -13.22
N GLN A 275 -4.26 -9.75 -12.61
CA GLN A 275 -3.13 -10.59 -13.04
C GLN A 275 -3.29 -11.12 -14.47
N GLN A 276 -4.53 -11.43 -14.89
CA GLN A 276 -4.80 -11.81 -16.28
C GLN A 276 -4.57 -10.66 -17.26
N ILE A 277 -4.92 -9.42 -16.87
CA ILE A 277 -4.63 -8.22 -17.66
C ILE A 277 -3.14 -8.05 -17.82
N LEU A 278 -2.35 -8.17 -16.75
CA LEU A 278 -0.89 -8.06 -16.82
C LEU A 278 -0.28 -9.11 -17.74
N ARG A 279 -0.73 -10.35 -17.65
CA ARG A 279 -0.28 -11.43 -18.52
C ARG A 279 -0.58 -11.13 -20.01
N GLY A 280 -1.73 -10.56 -20.31
CA GLY A 280 -2.15 -10.21 -21.67
C GLY A 280 -1.56 -8.91 -22.21
N SER A 281 -1.07 -8.02 -21.35
CA SER A 281 -0.58 -6.69 -21.73
C SER A 281 0.81 -6.70 -22.37
N GLY A 282 1.62 -7.71 -22.09
CA GLY A 282 3.03 -7.74 -22.49
C GLY A 282 3.94 -6.80 -21.68
N LEU A 283 3.44 -6.20 -20.60
CA LEU A 283 4.19 -5.26 -19.77
C LEU A 283 5.54 -5.79 -19.27
N ILE A 284 5.61 -7.08 -18.96
CA ILE A 284 6.85 -7.71 -18.51
C ILE A 284 7.96 -7.63 -19.58
N GLU A 285 7.59 -7.67 -20.86
CA GLU A 285 8.55 -7.62 -21.97
C GLU A 285 8.94 -6.19 -22.35
N THR A 286 8.04 -5.23 -22.15
CA THR A 286 8.23 -3.81 -22.51
C THR A 286 8.89 -2.98 -21.41
N GLN A 287 9.23 -3.60 -20.27
CA GLN A 287 9.96 -2.89 -19.21
C GLN A 287 11.24 -2.26 -19.74
N ALA A 288 11.54 -1.03 -19.29
CA ALA A 288 12.79 -0.36 -19.60
C ALA A 288 13.98 -1.17 -19.03
N ARG A 289 15.02 -1.36 -19.83
CA ARG A 289 16.22 -2.11 -19.48
C ARG A 289 17.46 -1.30 -19.75
N PHE A 290 18.47 -1.50 -18.91
CA PHE A 290 19.75 -0.82 -19.00
C PHE A 290 20.82 -1.75 -19.56
N ALA A 291 21.77 -1.21 -20.34
CA ALA A 291 22.97 -1.92 -20.71
C ALA A 291 23.86 -2.12 -19.48
N LEU A 292 24.48 -3.30 -19.36
CA LEU A 292 25.50 -3.55 -18.33
C LEU A 292 26.83 -2.87 -18.70
N PRO A 293 27.58 -2.36 -17.72
CA PRO A 293 28.91 -1.76 -17.99
C PRO A 293 29.88 -2.79 -18.57
N GLY A 294 30.79 -2.32 -19.47
CA GLY A 294 31.92 -3.11 -19.95
C GLY A 294 31.54 -4.36 -20.73
N GLU A 295 30.44 -4.34 -21.48
CA GLU A 295 29.94 -5.45 -22.29
C GLU A 295 29.66 -6.75 -21.49
N SER A 296 29.54 -6.63 -20.16
CA SER A 296 29.13 -7.75 -19.30
C SER A 296 27.72 -8.21 -19.65
N ARG A 297 27.46 -9.52 -19.49
CA ARG A 297 26.17 -10.14 -19.75
C ARG A 297 25.84 -11.18 -18.70
N TYR A 298 24.57 -11.38 -18.43
CA TYR A 298 24.09 -12.53 -17.69
C TYR A 298 24.17 -13.81 -18.54
N MET A 299 24.53 -14.93 -17.91
CA MET A 299 24.78 -16.21 -18.57
C MET A 299 23.81 -17.33 -18.17
N GLY A 300 23.12 -17.14 -17.01
CA GLY A 300 22.23 -18.11 -16.40
C GLY A 300 22.96 -19.16 -15.55
N SER A 301 22.30 -19.59 -14.48
CA SER A 301 22.88 -20.50 -13.47
C SER A 301 23.38 -21.84 -14.04
N GLN A 302 22.75 -22.34 -15.11
CA GLN A 302 23.19 -23.57 -15.77
C GLN A 302 24.62 -23.49 -16.32
N THR A 303 25.07 -22.32 -16.74
CA THR A 303 26.43 -22.08 -17.23
C THR A 303 27.46 -22.26 -16.11
N CYS A 304 27.11 -21.92 -14.88
CA CYS A 304 27.99 -22.04 -13.72
C CYS A 304 28.28 -23.51 -13.34
N LYS A 305 27.31 -24.39 -13.60
CA LYS A 305 27.40 -25.83 -13.25
C LYS A 305 28.66 -26.50 -13.76
N ALA A 306 29.16 -26.14 -14.94
CA ALA A 306 30.32 -26.80 -15.56
C ALA A 306 31.60 -26.73 -14.71
N CYS A 307 31.77 -25.68 -13.90
CA CYS A 307 32.94 -25.49 -13.02
C CYS A 307 32.57 -25.53 -11.53
N HIS A 308 31.32 -25.21 -11.19
CA HIS A 308 30.78 -25.08 -9.83
C HIS A 308 29.65 -26.09 -9.59
N GLU A 309 29.87 -27.37 -9.89
CA GLU A 309 28.81 -28.40 -9.83
C GLU A 309 28.28 -28.58 -8.42
N TYR A 310 29.16 -28.60 -7.40
CA TYR A 310 28.73 -28.75 -6.02
C TYR A 310 27.83 -27.58 -5.56
N GLU A 311 28.27 -26.36 -5.81
CA GLU A 311 27.56 -25.12 -5.45
C GLU A 311 26.21 -25.05 -6.18
N TYR A 312 26.18 -25.46 -7.46
CA TYR A 312 24.96 -25.49 -8.26
C TYR A 312 23.94 -26.51 -7.71
N GLU A 313 24.37 -27.74 -7.39
CA GLU A 313 23.44 -28.74 -6.85
C GLU A 313 22.94 -28.34 -5.45
N LYS A 314 23.79 -27.72 -4.64
CA LYS A 314 23.34 -27.18 -3.33
C LYS A 314 22.36 -26.01 -3.47
N TRP A 315 22.60 -25.06 -4.36
CA TRP A 315 21.65 -23.97 -4.66
C TRP A 315 20.31 -24.54 -5.14
N LYS A 316 20.34 -25.56 -5.98
CA LYS A 316 19.13 -26.16 -6.54
C LYS A 316 18.19 -26.76 -5.48
N GLU A 317 18.72 -27.15 -4.32
CA GLU A 317 17.94 -27.63 -3.17
C GLU A 317 17.26 -26.49 -2.39
N GLN A 318 17.61 -25.20 -2.63
CA GLN A 318 17.17 -24.05 -1.86
C GLN A 318 15.95 -23.37 -2.48
N LYS A 319 15.23 -22.60 -1.65
CA LYS A 319 14.03 -21.86 -2.09
C LYS A 319 14.30 -20.86 -3.22
N HIS A 320 15.49 -20.25 -3.27
CA HIS A 320 15.87 -19.32 -4.31
C HIS A 320 15.86 -19.95 -5.71
N ALA A 321 16.20 -21.22 -5.83
CA ALA A 321 16.16 -21.96 -7.09
C ALA A 321 14.74 -22.32 -7.57
N HIS A 322 13.73 -21.98 -6.79
CA HIS A 322 12.30 -22.23 -7.08
C HIS A 322 11.47 -20.94 -6.90
N ALA A 323 12.13 -19.79 -6.88
CA ALA A 323 11.48 -18.52 -6.59
C ALA A 323 10.42 -18.16 -7.63
N TYR A 324 10.66 -18.43 -8.91
CA TYR A 324 9.70 -18.15 -9.97
C TYR A 324 8.45 -19.05 -9.89
N ALA A 325 8.61 -20.31 -9.51
CA ALA A 325 7.51 -21.24 -9.35
C ALA A 325 6.50 -20.77 -8.30
N THR A 326 6.94 -20.07 -7.25
CA THR A 326 6.04 -19.48 -6.25
C THR A 326 5.14 -18.39 -6.85
N LEU A 327 5.61 -17.66 -7.86
CA LEU A 327 4.78 -16.69 -8.58
C LEU A 327 3.79 -17.38 -9.51
N GLU A 328 4.19 -18.46 -10.20
CA GLU A 328 3.29 -19.28 -11.03
C GLU A 328 2.13 -19.84 -10.19
N GLU A 329 2.41 -20.37 -9.01
CA GLU A 329 1.40 -20.85 -8.06
C GLU A 329 0.46 -19.73 -7.57
N ALA A 330 1.01 -18.53 -7.35
CA ALA A 330 0.23 -17.36 -6.94
C ALA A 330 -0.51 -16.67 -8.10
N GLY A 331 -0.21 -17.03 -9.37
CA GLY A 331 -0.71 -16.40 -10.58
C GLY A 331 -0.15 -15.00 -10.83
N SER A 332 1.03 -14.68 -10.25
CA SER A 332 1.69 -13.36 -10.33
C SER A 332 2.98 -13.37 -11.15
N ASP A 333 3.16 -14.40 -11.96
CA ASP A 333 4.35 -14.68 -12.77
C ASP A 333 4.55 -13.74 -13.98
N TYR A 334 3.58 -12.84 -14.24
CA TYR A 334 3.66 -11.75 -15.23
C TYR A 334 3.56 -10.36 -14.61
N ASP A 335 3.55 -10.26 -13.28
CA ASP A 335 3.56 -8.98 -12.59
C ASP A 335 4.99 -8.45 -12.45
N PRO A 336 5.36 -7.34 -13.14
CA PRO A 336 6.73 -6.82 -13.10
C PRO A 336 7.24 -6.52 -11.68
N GLU A 337 6.36 -6.09 -10.78
CA GLU A 337 6.73 -5.78 -9.39
C GLU A 337 7.06 -7.03 -8.57
N CYS A 338 6.46 -8.17 -8.92
CA CYS A 338 6.78 -9.45 -8.28
C CYS A 338 8.01 -10.08 -8.93
N VAL A 339 8.02 -10.13 -10.26
CA VAL A 339 9.02 -10.86 -11.04
C VAL A 339 10.43 -10.30 -10.85
N VAL A 340 10.59 -8.99 -10.68
CA VAL A 340 11.91 -8.34 -10.54
C VAL A 340 12.79 -8.95 -9.43
N CYS A 341 12.18 -9.45 -8.35
CA CYS A 341 12.86 -10.09 -7.22
C CYS A 341 13.00 -11.62 -7.40
N HIS A 342 12.30 -12.21 -8.37
CA HIS A 342 12.21 -13.66 -8.55
C HIS A 342 12.95 -14.18 -9.78
N VAL A 343 13.75 -13.33 -10.44
CA VAL A 343 14.51 -13.66 -11.65
C VAL A 343 15.88 -13.00 -11.68
N VAL A 344 16.72 -13.37 -12.63
CA VAL A 344 18.04 -12.78 -12.82
C VAL A 344 17.96 -11.58 -13.77
N GLY A 345 18.35 -10.41 -13.30
CA GLY A 345 18.72 -9.27 -14.13
C GLY A 345 17.58 -8.66 -14.96
N MET A 346 16.32 -8.69 -14.52
CA MET A 346 15.16 -8.14 -15.25
C MET A 346 15.33 -6.67 -15.67
N ARG A 347 16.08 -5.90 -14.90
CA ARG A 347 16.36 -4.47 -15.20
C ARG A 347 17.42 -4.27 -16.30
N TYR A 348 18.01 -5.34 -16.82
CA TYR A 348 19.13 -5.26 -17.77
C TYR A 348 18.81 -5.97 -19.09
N GLU A 349 19.39 -5.45 -20.19
CA GLU A 349 19.14 -5.95 -21.55
C GLU A 349 19.49 -7.44 -21.75
N SER A 350 20.51 -7.91 -21.03
CA SER A 350 20.97 -9.32 -21.12
C SER A 350 20.33 -10.24 -20.07
N GLY A 351 19.39 -9.73 -19.26
CA GLY A 351 18.72 -10.48 -18.20
C GLY A 351 17.37 -11.05 -18.61
N PHE A 352 16.50 -11.26 -17.62
CA PHE A 352 15.17 -11.82 -17.83
C PHE A 352 14.27 -10.87 -18.63
N ILE A 353 13.56 -11.43 -19.62
CA ILE A 353 12.59 -10.71 -20.47
C ILE A 353 11.17 -11.24 -20.21
N SER A 354 10.97 -12.54 -20.42
CA SER A 354 9.73 -13.26 -20.10
C SER A 354 10.05 -14.75 -19.92
N PRO A 355 9.13 -15.52 -19.34
CA PRO A 355 9.34 -16.94 -19.13
C PRO A 355 9.57 -17.72 -20.43
N GLU A 356 9.05 -17.24 -21.55
CA GLU A 356 9.20 -17.85 -22.87
C GLU A 356 10.51 -17.46 -23.56
N LYS A 357 10.91 -16.18 -23.45
CA LYS A 357 12.07 -15.63 -24.17
C LYS A 357 13.39 -15.98 -23.51
N THR A 358 13.42 -15.94 -22.17
CA THR A 358 14.65 -16.12 -21.41
C THR A 358 14.45 -17.03 -20.19
N PRO A 359 14.00 -18.30 -20.40
CA PRO A 359 13.68 -19.21 -19.30
C PRO A 359 14.90 -19.54 -18.41
N MET A 360 16.15 -19.39 -18.91
CA MET A 360 17.38 -19.62 -18.17
C MET A 360 17.63 -18.60 -17.04
N PHE A 361 16.90 -17.50 -17.02
CA PHE A 361 17.01 -16.46 -16.00
C PHE A 361 15.86 -16.50 -14.98
N ARG A 362 14.99 -17.51 -15.03
CA ARG A 362 14.03 -17.77 -13.96
C ARG A 362 14.77 -18.05 -12.66
N ASP A 363 14.09 -17.78 -11.55
CA ASP A 363 14.57 -17.99 -10.20
C ASP A 363 15.64 -16.98 -9.74
N VAL A 364 15.91 -16.93 -8.46
CA VAL A 364 17.02 -16.17 -7.89
C VAL A 364 18.29 -16.98 -8.09
N GLY A 365 18.89 -16.81 -9.28
CA GLY A 365 20.05 -17.56 -9.72
C GLY A 365 21.38 -17.07 -9.16
N CYS A 366 22.47 -17.76 -9.53
CA CYS A 366 23.83 -17.40 -9.08
C CYS A 366 24.17 -15.93 -9.31
N GLU A 367 23.82 -15.42 -10.49
CA GLU A 367 24.13 -14.06 -10.90
C GLU A 367 23.25 -12.98 -10.25
N SER A 368 22.17 -13.35 -9.53
CA SER A 368 21.42 -12.41 -8.71
C SER A 368 22.27 -11.88 -7.55
N CYS A 369 23.18 -12.70 -7.02
CA CYS A 369 24.10 -12.33 -5.93
C CYS A 369 25.51 -12.03 -6.44
N HIS A 370 26.03 -12.84 -7.36
CA HIS A 370 27.42 -12.76 -7.84
C HIS A 370 27.61 -11.77 -9.00
N GLY A 371 26.50 -11.24 -9.56
CA GLY A 371 26.55 -10.32 -10.72
C GLY A 371 26.80 -11.04 -12.04
N PRO A 372 26.81 -10.28 -13.17
CA PRO A 372 26.92 -10.83 -14.52
C PRO A 372 28.25 -11.55 -14.74
N ALA A 373 28.19 -12.82 -15.19
CA ALA A 373 29.33 -13.74 -15.21
C ALA A 373 30.04 -13.87 -16.56
N SER A 374 29.64 -13.17 -17.62
CA SER A 374 30.21 -13.41 -18.96
C SER A 374 31.72 -13.27 -19.02
N GLN A 375 32.29 -12.26 -18.36
CA GLN A 375 33.74 -12.06 -18.33
C GLN A 375 34.48 -13.15 -17.56
N HIS A 376 33.87 -13.66 -16.48
CA HIS A 376 34.39 -14.80 -15.71
C HIS A 376 34.42 -16.09 -16.57
N VAL A 377 33.31 -16.39 -17.21
CA VAL A 377 33.16 -17.58 -18.07
C VAL A 377 34.14 -17.52 -19.26
N LEU A 378 34.19 -16.40 -19.97
CA LEU A 378 35.09 -16.22 -21.12
C LEU A 378 36.57 -16.32 -20.78
N SER A 379 36.94 -15.92 -19.55
CA SER A 379 38.34 -16.03 -19.08
C SER A 379 38.66 -17.34 -18.38
N VAL A 380 37.74 -18.30 -18.40
CA VAL A 380 37.85 -19.59 -17.69
C VAL A 380 38.26 -19.38 -16.22
N GLY A 381 37.59 -18.47 -15.53
CA GLY A 381 37.84 -18.15 -14.13
C GLY A 381 38.98 -17.12 -13.89
N GLY A 382 39.68 -16.66 -14.93
CA GLY A 382 40.75 -15.69 -14.79
C GLY A 382 40.31 -14.28 -14.33
N LYS A 383 39.05 -13.96 -14.60
CA LYS A 383 38.41 -12.73 -14.06
C LYS A 383 37.36 -13.15 -13.06
N PRO A 384 37.41 -12.72 -11.80
CA PRO A 384 36.37 -13.06 -10.82
C PRO A 384 35.05 -12.36 -11.17
N THR A 385 33.93 -12.93 -10.78
CA THR A 385 32.61 -12.28 -10.82
C THR A 385 32.53 -11.15 -9.80
N GLY A 386 33.36 -11.17 -8.78
CA GLY A 386 33.32 -10.30 -7.63
C GLY A 386 32.57 -10.93 -6.43
N GLU A 387 32.68 -10.27 -5.31
CA GLU A 387 31.90 -10.63 -4.12
C GLU A 387 30.43 -10.26 -4.36
N PRO A 388 29.46 -10.95 -3.70
CA PRO A 388 28.07 -10.62 -3.81
C PRO A 388 27.84 -9.13 -3.53
N LYS A 389 27.34 -8.40 -4.53
CA LYS A 389 27.13 -6.95 -4.43
C LYS A 389 25.69 -6.58 -4.10
N MET A 390 24.76 -7.52 -4.31
CA MET A 390 23.37 -7.32 -3.92
C MET A 390 23.23 -7.48 -2.42
N THR A 391 22.65 -6.51 -1.79
CA THR A 391 22.16 -6.65 -0.43
C THR A 391 20.89 -7.48 -0.47
N CYS A 392 20.73 -8.40 0.48
CA CYS A 392 19.49 -9.20 0.60
C CYS A 392 18.25 -8.30 0.68
N GLU A 393 18.41 -7.10 1.24
CA GLU A 393 17.39 -6.08 1.46
C GLU A 393 16.79 -5.50 0.17
N GLU A 394 17.43 -5.66 -0.99
CA GLU A 394 16.84 -5.25 -2.27
C GLU A 394 15.58 -6.06 -2.62
N CYS A 395 15.49 -7.30 -2.13
CA CYS A 395 14.34 -8.17 -2.31
C CYS A 395 13.62 -8.44 -0.99
N HIS A 396 14.36 -8.59 0.12
CA HIS A 396 13.81 -8.83 1.45
C HIS A 396 13.53 -7.51 2.18
N THR A 397 12.60 -6.72 1.65
CA THR A 397 12.12 -5.49 2.27
C THR A 397 11.14 -5.81 3.41
N PRO A 398 10.86 -4.89 4.33
CA PRO A 398 9.82 -5.07 5.35
C PRO A 398 8.44 -5.43 4.76
N ASP A 399 8.14 -4.95 3.55
CA ASP A 399 6.90 -5.23 2.85
C ASP A 399 6.84 -6.63 2.24
N ASN A 400 7.97 -7.14 1.78
CA ASN A 400 8.05 -8.44 1.10
C ASN A 400 8.45 -9.57 2.04
N SER A 401 9.18 -9.27 3.12
CA SER A 401 9.74 -10.23 4.07
C SER A 401 9.67 -9.69 5.50
N ALA A 402 8.47 -9.63 6.07
CA ALA A 402 8.22 -9.05 7.40
C ALA A 402 9.13 -9.61 8.53
N HIS A 403 9.65 -10.83 8.37
CA HIS A 403 10.50 -11.51 9.36
C HIS A 403 12.00 -11.46 9.02
N TYR A 404 12.41 -10.76 7.96
CA TYR A 404 13.82 -10.70 7.58
C TYR A 404 14.63 -9.83 8.53
N SER A 405 14.16 -8.62 8.81
CA SER A 405 14.85 -7.67 9.69
C SER A 405 15.00 -8.22 11.10
N GLY A 406 16.24 -8.27 11.58
CA GLY A 406 16.63 -8.85 12.87
C GLY A 406 16.85 -10.37 12.84
N ASN A 407 16.64 -11.03 11.70
CA ASN A 407 16.90 -12.48 11.51
C ASN A 407 17.82 -12.76 10.30
N GLU A 408 18.61 -11.80 9.89
CA GLU A 408 19.46 -11.83 8.69
C GLU A 408 20.39 -13.05 8.69
N ALA A 409 20.95 -13.39 9.86
CA ALA A 409 21.84 -14.56 10.02
C ALA A 409 21.12 -15.88 9.72
N GLU A 410 19.87 -16.05 10.18
CA GLU A 410 19.06 -17.24 9.90
C GLU A 410 18.72 -17.35 8.41
N TYR A 411 18.41 -16.23 7.75
CA TYR A 411 18.15 -16.19 6.31
C TYR A 411 19.41 -16.55 5.52
N PHE A 412 20.57 -16.03 5.94
CA PHE A 412 21.85 -16.32 5.31
C PHE A 412 22.23 -17.80 5.42
N GLU A 413 22.03 -18.45 6.57
CA GLU A 413 22.29 -19.88 6.75
C GLU A 413 21.50 -20.75 5.77
N LYS A 414 20.30 -20.34 5.37
CA LYS A 414 19.43 -21.06 4.43
C LYS A 414 19.92 -21.03 2.99
N ILE A 415 20.85 -20.15 2.64
CA ILE A 415 21.38 -19.98 1.28
C ILE A 415 22.83 -20.41 1.13
N VAL A 416 23.45 -20.93 2.19
CA VAL A 416 24.81 -21.47 2.15
C VAL A 416 24.90 -22.62 1.14
N HIS A 417 25.80 -22.51 0.14
CA HIS A 417 25.93 -23.45 -0.95
C HIS A 417 27.40 -23.77 -1.35
N TRP A 418 28.39 -23.20 -0.66
CA TRP A 418 29.80 -23.44 -0.94
C TRP A 418 30.32 -24.71 -0.25
N ARG A 419 31.42 -25.29 -0.79
CA ARG A 419 32.07 -26.48 -0.21
C ARG A 419 32.64 -26.10 1.13
N GLU A 420 32.32 -26.94 2.13
CA GLU A 420 32.62 -26.89 3.54
C GLU A 420 33.24 -25.57 4.05
N PRO A 421 32.69 -24.94 5.03
CA PRO A 421 33.40 -23.89 5.74
C PRO A 421 34.72 -24.53 6.20
N ASN A 422 35.87 -24.01 5.73
CA ASN A 422 37.17 -24.39 6.23
C ASN A 422 37.04 -24.43 7.75
N THR A 423 37.21 -25.59 8.37
CA THR A 423 37.13 -25.84 9.80
C THR A 423 38.22 -25.11 10.60
N ALA A 424 38.96 -24.22 9.95
CA ALA A 424 39.89 -23.26 10.53
C ALA A 424 39.24 -21.84 10.51
N GLY A 425 38.42 -21.59 11.45
CA GLY A 425 38.05 -20.33 12.07
C GLY A 425 38.34 -18.99 11.37
N ASN A 426 37.70 -18.69 10.24
CA ASN A 426 37.55 -17.34 9.75
C ASN A 426 36.36 -17.26 8.80
N VAL A 427 35.17 -17.35 9.30
CA VAL A 427 33.98 -16.81 8.63
C VAL A 427 34.07 -15.29 8.76
N LYS A 428 34.58 -14.58 7.76
CA LYS A 428 34.29 -13.16 7.62
C LYS A 428 32.82 -13.03 7.23
N VAL A 429 31.99 -12.87 8.23
CA VAL A 429 30.60 -12.47 8.04
C VAL A 429 30.64 -11.05 7.51
N TYR A 430 30.41 -10.84 6.22
CA TYR A 430 30.16 -9.52 5.65
C TYR A 430 28.73 -9.10 5.97
N ILE A 431 28.45 -8.88 7.25
CA ILE A 431 27.32 -8.05 7.64
C ILE A 431 27.82 -6.61 7.45
N SER A 432 27.32 -5.91 6.45
CA SER A 432 27.50 -4.47 6.37
C SER A 432 26.69 -3.87 7.52
N THR A 433 27.34 -3.70 8.66
CA THR A 433 26.82 -2.81 9.71
C THR A 433 26.78 -1.43 9.08
N GLY A 434 25.58 -0.95 8.76
CA GLY A 434 25.33 0.45 8.43
C GLY A 434 25.83 1.32 9.57
N GLY A 435 27.10 1.74 9.46
CA GLY A 435 27.70 2.70 10.35
C GLY A 435 27.13 4.08 10.01
N SER A 436 26.29 4.60 10.89
CA SER A 436 26.09 6.04 11.00
C SER A 436 27.46 6.70 11.13
N LYS A 437 27.80 7.58 10.20
CA LYS A 437 28.82 8.62 10.44
C LYS A 437 28.13 9.95 10.36
N ASP A 438 28.15 10.59 11.52
CA ASP A 438 28.08 12.01 11.86
C ASP A 438 27.63 12.99 10.77
#